data_ee3096945bfade16dacf720c3a9389f1
#
_entry.id   ee3096945bfade16dacf720c3a9389f1
#
_cell.length_a   1.000
_cell.length_b   1.000
_cell.length_c   1.000
_cell.angle_alpha   90.00
_cell.angle_beta   90.00
_cell.angle_gamma   90.00
#
_symmetry.space_group_name_H-M   'P 1'
#
loop_
_entity.id
_entity.type
_entity.pdbx_description
1 polymer ?
#
loop_
_entity_poly.entity_id
_entity_poly.type
_entity_poly.pdbx_seq_one_letter_code
_entity_poly.pdbx_strand_id
1 'polypeptide(L)'
;WYNRTMKLLIPSAKELNEQARTVEAKPLSDHTQTILQTLKDYSLADLASFYGISEERAQVEKERIESLLNGSAKSYPALELFDGLMYRSIQRQDLSKKEQAYLQEHLLITTALYGVIPAYEGIAPHRLDFMMKLKPAGQSLKVLWKEEYDRSIEEEEQILSLLSSEFEMVFSKSIRERMIQIKFMENRGGKLKVHSTISKKARGAMVTAMMKAGISQLEDLKLLEVAGFSYREDLSQEKEW
;
A
#
# COMPACT_ATOMS: atom_id res chain seq x y z
N TRP A 1 20.88 20.26 5.05
CA TRP A 1 19.97 19.73 6.06
C TRP A 1 18.99 18.79 5.35
N TYR A 2 19.24 17.49 5.41
CA TYR A 2 18.24 16.50 4.99
C TYR A 2 17.06 16.61 5.96
N ASN A 3 15.91 17.00 5.44
CA ASN A 3 14.67 17.04 6.20
C ASN A 3 14.21 15.58 6.33
N ARG A 4 14.62 14.91 7.41
CA ARG A 4 14.14 13.56 7.73
C ARG A 4 12.67 13.67 8.07
N THR A 5 11.83 13.14 7.21
CA THR A 5 10.38 13.26 7.31
C THR A 5 9.75 11.99 7.84
N MET A 6 8.55 12.14 8.37
CA MET A 6 7.67 11.04 8.74
C MET A 6 7.06 10.43 7.48
N LYS A 7 6.98 9.10 7.40
CA LYS A 7 6.29 8.37 6.34
C LYS A 7 5.16 7.50 6.91
N LEU A 8 4.06 7.48 6.16
CA LEU A 8 2.94 6.58 6.36
C LEU A 8 3.00 5.50 5.28
N LEU A 9 2.90 4.25 5.69
CA LEU A 9 2.85 3.12 4.77
C LEU A 9 1.45 2.53 4.76
N ILE A 10 0.87 2.41 3.57
CA ILE A 10 -0.40 1.70 3.34
C ILE A 10 -0.23 0.61 2.29
N PRO A 11 -1.01 -0.48 2.36
CA PRO A 11 -0.93 -1.54 1.38
C PRO A 11 -1.65 -1.17 0.10
N SER A 12 -1.31 -1.82 -1.01
CA SER A 12 -2.11 -1.83 -2.23
C SER A 12 -3.46 -2.53 -2.00
N ALA A 13 -4.39 -2.38 -2.93
CA ALA A 13 -5.70 -3.04 -2.89
C ALA A 13 -5.89 -3.95 -4.11
N LYS A 14 -6.78 -4.95 -3.99
CA LYS A 14 -7.17 -5.82 -5.10
C LYS A 14 -8.19 -5.16 -6.02
N GLU A 15 -9.12 -4.37 -5.45
CA GLU A 15 -10.10 -3.61 -6.23
C GLU A 15 -9.45 -2.37 -6.83
N LEU A 16 -9.82 -2.07 -8.07
CA LEU A 16 -9.26 -0.98 -8.86
C LEU A 16 -10.36 -0.08 -9.42
N ASN A 17 -10.10 1.22 -9.46
CA ASN A 17 -10.97 2.22 -10.08
C ASN A 17 -10.34 2.73 -11.39
N GLU A 18 -10.69 2.10 -12.50
CA GLU A 18 -10.22 2.49 -13.84
C GLU A 18 -11.02 3.68 -14.43
N GLN A 19 -11.91 4.28 -13.66
CA GLN A 19 -12.58 5.54 -14.01
C GLN A 19 -11.86 6.78 -13.48
N ALA A 20 -10.78 6.59 -12.72
CA ALA A 20 -9.93 7.67 -12.27
C ALA A 20 -9.24 8.39 -13.44
N ARG A 21 -8.71 9.59 -13.18
CA ARG A 21 -7.94 10.32 -14.17
C ARG A 21 -6.69 9.57 -14.58
N THR A 22 -6.30 9.66 -15.84
CA THR A 22 -5.04 9.10 -16.33
C THR A 22 -3.89 10.09 -16.16
N VAL A 23 -2.68 9.55 -16.01
CA VAL A 23 -1.44 10.31 -15.95
C VAL A 23 -0.40 9.67 -16.87
N GLU A 24 0.70 10.37 -17.10
CA GLU A 24 1.81 9.84 -17.88
C GLU A 24 2.44 8.63 -17.18
N ALA A 25 2.71 7.59 -17.96
CA ALA A 25 3.39 6.40 -17.47
C ALA A 25 4.88 6.67 -17.26
N LYS A 26 5.43 6.18 -16.16
CA LYS A 26 6.88 6.13 -15.95
C LYS A 26 7.49 4.87 -16.56
N PRO A 27 8.77 4.89 -16.91
CA PRO A 27 9.48 3.68 -17.31
C PRO A 27 9.39 2.61 -16.21
N LEU A 28 9.19 1.35 -16.60
CA LEU A 28 9.15 0.24 -15.68
C LEU A 28 10.55 -0.04 -15.09
N SER A 29 10.62 -0.29 -13.79
CA SER A 29 11.85 -0.71 -13.13
C SER A 29 12.27 -2.11 -13.59
N ASP A 30 13.53 -2.46 -13.36
CA ASP A 30 14.05 -3.80 -13.70
C ASP A 30 13.28 -4.92 -12.98
N HIS A 31 12.94 -4.73 -11.72
CA HIS A 31 12.15 -5.69 -10.95
C HIS A 31 10.74 -5.86 -11.53
N THR A 32 10.07 -4.76 -11.86
CA THR A 32 8.75 -4.80 -12.49
C THR A 32 8.80 -5.53 -13.83
N GLN A 33 9.79 -5.22 -14.66
CA GLN A 33 9.99 -5.92 -15.94
C GLN A 33 10.22 -7.42 -15.75
N THR A 34 11.06 -7.82 -14.81
CA THR A 34 11.34 -9.23 -14.50
C THR A 34 10.07 -9.97 -14.08
N ILE A 35 9.24 -9.35 -13.25
CA ILE A 35 7.94 -9.93 -12.82
C ILE A 35 7.02 -10.10 -14.02
N LEU A 36 6.86 -9.06 -14.84
CA LEU A 36 5.98 -9.10 -16.00
C LEU A 36 6.44 -10.11 -17.06
N GLN A 37 7.74 -10.24 -17.29
CA GLN A 37 8.29 -11.25 -18.22
C GLN A 37 8.01 -12.67 -17.71
N THR A 38 8.08 -12.89 -16.39
CA THR A 38 7.73 -14.19 -15.79
C THR A 38 6.25 -14.52 -16.01
N LEU A 39 5.37 -13.56 -15.79
CA LEU A 39 3.91 -13.71 -15.98
C LEU A 39 3.52 -13.86 -17.45
N LYS A 40 4.25 -13.21 -18.35
CA LYS A 40 4.01 -13.31 -19.80
C LYS A 40 4.07 -14.74 -20.32
N ASP A 41 4.96 -15.54 -19.76
CA ASP A 41 5.15 -16.94 -20.19
C ASP A 41 4.04 -17.88 -19.70
N TYR A 42 3.15 -17.42 -18.84
CA TYR A 42 2.01 -18.22 -18.39
C TYR A 42 0.96 -18.34 -19.49
N SER A 43 0.45 -19.56 -19.67
CA SER A 43 -0.74 -19.77 -20.48
C SER A 43 -1.97 -19.16 -19.79
N LEU A 44 -3.08 -19.03 -20.52
CA LEU A 44 -4.33 -18.57 -19.92
C LEU A 44 -4.80 -19.47 -18.78
N ALA A 45 -4.66 -20.79 -18.93
CA ALA A 45 -4.98 -21.75 -17.88
C ALA A 45 -4.07 -21.60 -16.66
N ASP A 46 -2.77 -21.36 -16.87
CA ASP A 46 -1.82 -21.13 -15.79
C ASP A 46 -2.14 -19.83 -15.02
N LEU A 47 -2.49 -18.75 -15.71
CA LEU A 47 -2.92 -17.50 -15.09
C LEU A 47 -4.21 -17.68 -14.29
N ALA A 48 -5.19 -18.40 -14.84
CA ALA A 48 -6.44 -18.68 -14.14
C ALA A 48 -6.18 -19.46 -12.84
N SER A 49 -5.33 -20.47 -12.90
CA SER A 49 -4.91 -21.23 -11.72
C SER A 49 -4.12 -20.38 -10.73
N PHE A 50 -3.17 -19.59 -11.21
CA PHE A 50 -2.34 -18.69 -10.41
C PHE A 50 -3.15 -17.67 -9.61
N TYR A 51 -4.11 -17.05 -10.26
CA TYR A 51 -4.99 -16.05 -9.63
C TYR A 51 -6.22 -16.68 -8.91
N GLY A 52 -6.49 -17.96 -9.12
CA GLY A 52 -7.69 -18.62 -8.57
C GLY A 52 -8.99 -18.04 -9.14
N ILE A 53 -9.03 -17.79 -10.44
CA ILE A 53 -10.15 -17.17 -11.16
C ILE A 53 -10.49 -17.98 -12.41
N SER A 54 -11.62 -17.64 -13.07
CA SER A 54 -11.98 -18.22 -14.37
C SER A 54 -11.00 -17.80 -15.47
N GLU A 55 -10.93 -18.57 -16.56
CA GLU A 55 -10.13 -18.20 -17.73
C GLU A 55 -10.61 -16.89 -18.37
N GLU A 56 -11.91 -16.62 -18.34
CA GLU A 56 -12.47 -15.34 -18.80
C GLU A 56 -11.88 -14.15 -18.04
N ARG A 57 -11.79 -14.25 -16.71
CA ARG A 57 -11.15 -13.22 -15.87
C ARG A 57 -9.64 -13.19 -16.06
N ALA A 58 -9.01 -14.35 -16.25
CA ALA A 58 -7.58 -14.43 -16.51
C ALA A 58 -7.20 -13.77 -17.83
N GLN A 59 -8.09 -13.74 -18.82
CA GLN A 59 -7.88 -13.02 -20.08
C GLN A 59 -7.67 -11.53 -19.84
N VAL A 60 -8.42 -10.93 -18.94
CA VAL A 60 -8.25 -9.51 -18.55
C VAL A 60 -6.84 -9.28 -17.98
N GLU A 61 -6.39 -10.15 -17.09
CA GLU A 61 -5.05 -10.04 -16.49
C GLU A 61 -3.95 -10.25 -17.51
N LYS A 62 -4.15 -11.16 -18.47
CA LYS A 62 -3.22 -11.39 -19.58
C LYS A 62 -3.07 -10.13 -20.44
N GLU A 63 -4.16 -9.51 -20.80
CA GLU A 63 -4.17 -8.25 -21.57
C GLU A 63 -3.49 -7.11 -20.80
N ARG A 64 -3.68 -7.02 -19.47
CA ARG A 64 -2.99 -6.06 -18.62
C ARG A 64 -1.47 -6.27 -18.64
N ILE A 65 -1.01 -7.51 -18.51
CA ILE A 65 0.42 -7.83 -18.56
C ILE A 65 1.00 -7.47 -19.93
N GLU A 66 0.33 -7.85 -21.01
CA GLU A 66 0.77 -7.56 -22.38
C GLU A 66 0.82 -6.06 -22.66
N SER A 67 -0.19 -5.30 -22.23
CA SER A 67 -0.24 -3.84 -22.41
C SER A 67 0.86 -3.10 -21.64
N LEU A 68 1.21 -3.58 -20.46
CA LEU A 68 2.34 -3.06 -19.71
C LEU A 68 3.66 -3.30 -20.45
N LEU A 69 3.87 -4.50 -20.96
CA LEU A 69 5.11 -4.86 -21.65
C LEU A 69 5.26 -4.16 -23.01
N ASN A 70 4.17 -3.88 -23.72
CA ASN A 70 4.21 -3.19 -25.01
C ASN A 70 4.07 -1.67 -24.91
N GLY A 71 3.93 -1.12 -23.71
CA GLY A 71 3.84 0.33 -23.47
C GLY A 71 2.48 0.96 -23.79
N SER A 72 1.43 0.17 -24.02
CA SER A 72 0.08 0.68 -24.32
C SER A 72 -0.83 0.83 -23.10
N ALA A 73 -0.39 0.39 -21.92
CA ALA A 73 -1.17 0.47 -20.70
C ALA A 73 -1.44 1.92 -20.29
N LYS A 74 -2.66 2.20 -19.90
CA LYS A 74 -3.00 3.48 -19.25
C LYS A 74 -2.49 3.47 -17.82
N SER A 75 -1.99 4.62 -17.36
CA SER A 75 -1.53 4.81 -15.99
C SER A 75 -2.43 5.78 -15.23
N TYR A 76 -2.59 5.51 -13.94
CA TYR A 76 -3.42 6.25 -13.00
C TYR A 76 -2.62 6.56 -11.75
N PRO A 77 -2.89 7.66 -11.05
CA PRO A 77 -2.28 7.88 -9.74
C PRO A 77 -2.63 6.72 -8.80
N ALA A 78 -1.64 6.14 -8.15
CA ALA A 78 -1.84 4.92 -7.35
C ALA A 78 -2.93 5.09 -6.28
N LEU A 79 -2.95 6.21 -5.58
CA LEU A 79 -3.96 6.51 -4.56
C LEU A 79 -5.40 6.55 -5.12
N GLU A 80 -5.56 6.93 -6.38
CA GLU A 80 -6.86 7.03 -7.05
C GLU A 80 -7.25 5.72 -7.76
N LEU A 81 -6.28 4.90 -8.17
CA LEU A 81 -6.50 3.61 -8.81
C LEU A 81 -6.94 2.53 -7.82
N PHE A 82 -6.23 2.39 -6.71
CA PHE A 82 -6.60 1.42 -5.69
C PHE A 82 -7.91 1.82 -5.01
N ASP A 83 -8.85 0.88 -4.89
CA ASP A 83 -10.22 1.18 -4.46
C ASP A 83 -10.81 0.17 -3.48
N GLY A 84 -9.98 -0.48 -2.69
CA GLY A 84 -10.43 -1.34 -1.60
C GLY A 84 -11.04 -0.55 -0.44
N LEU A 85 -11.53 -1.27 0.57
CA LEU A 85 -12.26 -0.69 1.69
C LEU A 85 -11.47 0.40 2.44
N MET A 86 -10.16 0.21 2.62
CA MET A 86 -9.28 1.21 3.22
C MET A 86 -9.23 2.48 2.36
N TYR A 87 -9.04 2.34 1.05
CA TYR A 87 -8.95 3.47 0.12
C TYR A 87 -10.25 4.27 0.04
N ARG A 88 -11.40 3.61 0.06
CA ARG A 88 -12.71 4.29 0.12
C ARG A 88 -12.92 5.05 1.42
N SER A 89 -12.19 4.74 2.46
CA SER A 89 -12.20 5.45 3.75
C SER A 89 -11.19 6.61 3.81
N ILE A 90 -10.37 6.79 2.78
CA ILE A 90 -9.46 7.94 2.62
C ILE A 90 -10.18 9.01 1.79
N GLN A 91 -10.17 10.24 2.25
CA GLN A 91 -10.60 11.38 1.41
C GLN A 91 -9.55 11.61 0.32
N ARG A 92 -9.90 11.31 -0.93
CA ARG A 92 -8.99 11.35 -2.08
C ARG A 92 -9.35 12.43 -3.10
N GLN A 93 -10.56 13.00 -2.99
CA GLN A 93 -11.09 14.03 -3.89
C GLN A 93 -11.37 15.32 -3.11
N ASP A 94 -11.52 16.40 -3.86
CA ASP A 94 -11.79 17.73 -3.31
C ASP A 94 -10.77 18.16 -2.25
N LEU A 95 -9.51 17.84 -2.48
CA LEU A 95 -8.40 18.16 -1.60
C LEU A 95 -7.86 19.56 -1.93
N SER A 96 -7.50 20.30 -0.87
CA SER A 96 -6.73 21.52 -1.02
C SER A 96 -5.31 21.20 -1.53
N LYS A 97 -4.61 22.21 -2.06
CA LYS A 97 -3.21 22.06 -2.47
C LYS A 97 -2.31 21.62 -1.32
N LYS A 98 -2.59 22.11 -0.10
CA LYS A 98 -1.87 21.74 1.11
C LYS A 98 -2.10 20.25 1.47
N GLU A 99 -3.33 19.78 1.37
CA GLU A 99 -3.67 18.38 1.62
C GLU A 99 -3.04 17.44 0.58
N GLN A 100 -3.08 17.81 -0.71
CA GLN A 100 -2.38 17.06 -1.76
C GLN A 100 -0.87 17.01 -1.53
N ALA A 101 -0.27 18.13 -1.17
CA ALA A 101 1.16 18.20 -0.86
C ALA A 101 1.51 17.32 0.36
N TYR A 102 0.65 17.27 1.38
CA TYR A 102 0.82 16.39 2.52
C TYR A 102 0.88 14.91 2.12
N LEU A 103 -0.08 14.46 1.33
CA LEU A 103 -0.10 13.07 0.83
C LEU A 103 1.09 12.77 -0.09
N GLN A 104 1.46 13.71 -0.93
CA GLN A 104 2.64 13.59 -1.80
C GLN A 104 3.94 13.41 -1.00
N GLU A 105 4.08 14.12 0.11
CA GLU A 105 5.26 14.10 0.95
C GLU A 105 5.32 12.89 1.88
N HIS A 106 4.20 12.52 2.49
CA HIS A 106 4.19 11.58 3.60
C HIS A 106 3.67 10.17 3.26
N LEU A 107 2.79 10.02 2.28
CA LEU A 107 2.12 8.75 2.00
C LEU A 107 2.86 7.91 0.98
N LEU A 108 3.27 6.71 1.39
CA LEU A 108 3.83 5.68 0.52
C LEU A 108 2.88 4.48 0.44
N ILE A 109 2.78 3.93 -0.75
CA ILE A 109 1.96 2.73 -1.03
C ILE A 109 2.89 1.57 -1.33
N THR A 110 2.70 0.45 -0.63
CA THR A 110 3.47 -0.78 -0.87
C THR A 110 2.76 -1.65 -1.89
N THR A 111 3.48 -2.11 -2.89
CA THR A 111 2.95 -2.96 -3.97
C THR A 111 3.86 -4.14 -4.26
N ALA A 112 3.31 -5.20 -4.83
CA ALA A 112 4.09 -6.36 -5.27
C ALA A 112 4.64 -6.23 -6.70
N LEU A 113 4.06 -5.35 -7.52
CA LEU A 113 4.53 -5.14 -8.91
C LEU A 113 5.46 -3.93 -9.05
N TYR A 114 5.23 -2.87 -8.31
CA TYR A 114 5.95 -1.59 -8.45
C TYR A 114 6.86 -1.25 -7.27
N GLY A 115 6.88 -2.09 -6.22
CA GLY A 115 7.61 -1.79 -5.00
C GLY A 115 6.90 -0.78 -4.11
N VAL A 116 7.66 0.04 -3.40
CA VAL A 116 7.13 1.14 -2.57
C VAL A 116 7.12 2.42 -3.40
N ILE A 117 5.96 3.01 -3.56
CA ILE A 117 5.74 4.15 -4.45
C ILE A 117 5.07 5.32 -3.74
N PRO A 118 5.33 6.56 -4.18
CA PRO A 118 4.59 7.74 -3.73
C PRO A 118 3.09 7.63 -4.06
N ALA A 119 2.25 8.32 -3.29
CA ALA A 119 0.80 8.23 -3.41
C ALA A 119 0.25 8.51 -4.82
N TYR A 120 0.85 9.46 -5.53
CA TYR A 120 0.38 9.88 -6.86
C TYR A 120 1.23 9.32 -8.01
N GLU A 121 2.08 8.34 -7.74
CA GLU A 121 2.83 7.63 -8.80
C GLU A 121 1.87 7.06 -9.84
N GLY A 122 2.18 7.27 -11.12
CA GLY A 122 1.40 6.69 -12.21
C GLY A 122 1.68 5.20 -12.36
N ILE A 123 0.66 4.38 -12.16
CA ILE A 123 0.72 2.93 -12.29
C ILE A 123 -0.43 2.39 -13.13
N ALA A 124 -0.22 1.26 -13.77
CA ALA A 124 -1.25 0.60 -14.54
C ALA A 124 -2.04 -0.42 -13.71
N PRO A 125 -3.30 -0.72 -14.10
CA PRO A 125 -4.08 -1.78 -13.48
C PRO A 125 -3.33 -3.12 -13.54
N HIS A 126 -3.30 -3.82 -12.42
CA HIS A 126 -2.65 -5.12 -12.29
C HIS A 126 -3.20 -5.87 -11.10
N ARG A 127 -2.92 -7.16 -11.04
CA ARG A 127 -3.29 -8.00 -9.91
C ARG A 127 -2.06 -8.78 -9.46
N LEU A 128 -1.50 -8.42 -8.34
CA LEU A 128 -0.38 -9.11 -7.72
C LEU A 128 -0.31 -8.79 -6.22
N ASP A 129 -0.06 -9.80 -5.41
CA ASP A 129 0.23 -9.66 -3.98
C ASP A 129 1.34 -10.62 -3.55
N PHE A 130 1.79 -10.51 -2.31
CA PHE A 130 2.88 -11.34 -1.79
C PHE A 130 2.45 -12.74 -1.36
N MET A 131 1.16 -13.03 -1.32
CA MET A 131 0.63 -14.37 -1.06
C MET A 131 0.67 -15.26 -2.31
N MET A 132 0.80 -14.67 -3.48
CA MET A 132 0.89 -15.38 -4.75
C MET A 132 2.28 -16.02 -4.92
N LYS A 133 2.30 -17.27 -5.38
CA LYS A 133 3.52 -18.06 -5.53
C LYS A 133 4.18 -17.79 -6.88
N LEU A 134 4.80 -16.65 -7.01
CA LEU A 134 5.60 -16.29 -8.19
C LEU A 134 7.08 -16.26 -7.79
N LYS A 135 7.94 -16.73 -8.70
CA LYS A 135 9.40 -16.75 -8.49
C LYS A 135 10.14 -16.09 -9.66
N PRO A 136 10.03 -14.77 -9.83
CA PRO A 136 10.77 -14.08 -10.88
C PRO A 136 12.28 -14.21 -10.62
N ALA A 137 13.04 -14.59 -11.64
CA ALA A 137 14.47 -14.89 -11.53
C ALA A 137 14.81 -15.92 -10.43
N GLY A 138 13.91 -16.86 -10.12
CA GLY A 138 14.11 -17.92 -9.14
C GLY A 138 13.94 -17.48 -7.67
N GLN A 139 13.59 -16.23 -7.40
CA GLN A 139 13.39 -15.68 -6.06
C GLN A 139 11.91 -15.43 -5.78
N SER A 140 11.48 -15.56 -4.51
CA SER A 140 10.14 -15.12 -4.12
C SER A 140 10.01 -13.60 -4.29
N LEU A 141 8.77 -13.12 -4.45
CA LEU A 141 8.51 -11.67 -4.53
C LEU A 141 9.03 -10.91 -3.32
N LYS A 142 8.92 -11.48 -2.13
CA LYS A 142 9.45 -10.87 -0.90
C LYS A 142 10.96 -10.70 -0.93
N VAL A 143 11.67 -11.71 -1.39
CA VAL A 143 13.15 -11.66 -1.51
C VAL A 143 13.55 -10.65 -2.58
N LEU A 144 12.85 -10.64 -3.72
CA LEU A 144 13.11 -9.70 -4.80
C LEU A 144 13.01 -8.23 -4.35
N TRP A 145 11.97 -7.90 -3.59
CA TRP A 145 11.67 -6.52 -3.20
C TRP A 145 12.31 -6.04 -1.90
N LYS A 146 12.85 -6.93 -1.08
CA LYS A 146 13.32 -6.61 0.28
C LYS A 146 14.26 -5.41 0.33
N GLU A 147 15.29 -5.40 -0.50
CA GLU A 147 16.29 -4.32 -0.50
C GLU A 147 15.68 -2.98 -0.91
N GLU A 148 14.83 -2.96 -1.93
CA GLU A 148 14.16 -1.72 -2.37
C GLU A 148 13.12 -1.24 -1.36
N TYR A 149 12.41 -2.15 -0.71
CA TYR A 149 11.50 -1.81 0.37
C TYR A 149 12.25 -1.12 1.52
N ASP A 150 13.33 -1.73 1.98
CA ASP A 150 14.15 -1.14 3.06
C ASP A 150 14.70 0.22 2.67
N ARG A 151 15.24 0.34 1.46
CA ARG A 151 15.81 1.58 0.94
C ARG A 151 14.79 2.72 0.87
N SER A 152 13.52 2.41 0.64
CA SER A 152 12.47 3.44 0.51
C SER A 152 12.24 4.24 1.80
N ILE A 153 12.59 3.69 2.97
CA ILE A 153 12.30 4.29 4.28
C ILE A 153 13.48 4.23 5.25
N GLU A 154 14.64 3.70 4.88
CA GLU A 154 15.77 3.54 5.80
C GLU A 154 16.30 4.85 6.39
N GLU A 155 16.20 5.94 5.65
CA GLU A 155 16.64 7.28 6.06
C GLU A 155 15.59 8.05 6.87
N GLU A 156 14.36 7.54 6.97
CA GLU A 156 13.27 8.22 7.66
C GLU A 156 13.36 8.03 9.19
N GLU A 157 13.09 9.08 9.95
CA GLU A 157 13.12 9.01 11.42
C GLU A 157 11.87 8.38 12.00
N GLN A 158 10.73 8.66 11.39
CA GLN A 158 9.43 8.23 11.88
C GLN A 158 8.67 7.47 10.78
N ILE A 159 8.27 6.25 11.09
CA ILE A 159 7.55 5.38 10.16
C ILE A 159 6.29 4.87 10.84
N LEU A 160 5.14 5.23 10.30
CA LEU A 160 3.86 4.68 10.71
C LEU A 160 3.46 3.57 9.75
N SER A 161 3.29 2.36 10.25
CA SER A 161 2.78 1.24 9.47
C SER A 161 1.28 1.09 9.66
N LEU A 162 0.55 1.31 8.56
CA LEU A 162 -0.86 0.94 8.44
C LEU A 162 -1.02 -0.29 7.52
N LEU A 163 0.04 -1.09 7.44
CA LEU A 163 0.13 -2.29 6.60
C LEU A 163 -0.52 -3.50 7.26
N SER A 164 -0.89 -4.48 6.43
CA SER A 164 -1.09 -5.84 6.88
C SER A 164 0.25 -6.57 7.04
N SER A 165 0.25 -7.68 7.78
CA SER A 165 1.46 -8.49 7.99
C SER A 165 2.11 -8.97 6.69
N GLU A 166 1.31 -9.23 5.66
CA GLU A 166 1.77 -9.62 4.32
C GLU A 166 2.81 -8.64 3.76
N PHE A 167 2.51 -7.34 3.82
CA PHE A 167 3.39 -6.30 3.30
C PHE A 167 4.52 -5.93 4.27
N GLU A 168 4.25 -5.92 5.57
CA GLU A 168 5.30 -5.65 6.57
C GLU A 168 6.44 -6.68 6.50
N MET A 169 6.11 -7.94 6.24
CA MET A 169 7.10 -9.02 6.17
C MET A 169 8.05 -8.92 4.97
N VAL A 170 7.82 -8.03 4.03
CA VAL A 170 8.76 -7.73 2.94
C VAL A 170 9.95 -6.93 3.45
N PHE A 171 9.73 -6.00 4.38
CA PHE A 171 10.80 -5.25 5.03
C PHE A 171 11.66 -6.15 5.92
N SER A 172 12.94 -5.80 6.06
CA SER A 172 13.84 -6.49 6.99
C SER A 172 13.36 -6.31 8.44
N LYS A 173 13.79 -7.22 9.32
CA LYS A 173 13.46 -7.16 10.74
C LYS A 173 13.90 -5.83 11.37
N SER A 174 15.11 -5.36 11.06
CA SER A 174 15.65 -4.10 11.58
C SER A 174 14.79 -2.89 11.22
N ILE A 175 14.24 -2.85 10.02
CA ILE A 175 13.32 -1.81 9.59
C ILE A 175 11.97 -1.94 10.29
N ARG A 176 11.40 -3.16 10.37
CA ARG A 176 10.13 -3.38 11.04
C ARG A 176 10.14 -2.96 12.51
N GLU A 177 11.24 -3.19 13.21
CA GLU A 177 11.41 -2.79 14.62
C GLU A 177 11.39 -1.28 14.84
N ARG A 178 11.58 -0.48 13.80
CA ARG A 178 11.48 0.99 13.83
C ARG A 178 10.08 1.51 13.58
N MET A 179 9.20 0.68 13.01
CA MET A 179 7.84 1.08 12.66
C MET A 179 6.96 1.17 13.90
N ILE A 180 6.14 2.23 13.95
CA ILE A 180 5.02 2.31 14.87
C ILE A 180 3.81 1.66 14.21
N GLN A 181 3.17 0.73 14.91
CA GLN A 181 1.97 0.05 14.48
C GLN A 181 0.77 0.53 15.28
N ILE A 182 -0.40 0.57 14.64
CA ILE A 182 -1.65 0.93 15.30
C ILE A 182 -2.61 -0.25 15.25
N LYS A 183 -3.15 -0.62 16.43
CA LYS A 183 -4.21 -1.60 16.59
C LYS A 183 -5.51 -0.90 16.94
N PHE A 184 -6.50 -1.05 16.08
CA PHE A 184 -7.86 -0.58 16.34
C PHE A 184 -8.64 -1.69 17.04
N MET A 185 -8.99 -1.47 18.31
CA MET A 185 -9.71 -2.44 19.12
C MET A 185 -11.05 -1.87 19.60
N GLU A 186 -12.09 -2.69 19.54
CA GLU A 186 -13.40 -2.36 20.10
C GLU A 186 -13.61 -3.06 21.44
N ASN A 187 -14.21 -2.37 22.40
CA ASN A 187 -14.68 -2.96 23.63
C ASN A 187 -16.09 -3.49 23.42
N ARG A 188 -16.23 -4.81 23.40
CA ARG A 188 -17.53 -5.49 23.31
C ARG A 188 -17.78 -6.29 24.59
N GLY A 189 -18.62 -5.75 25.46
CA GLY A 189 -18.97 -6.43 26.72
C GLY A 189 -17.78 -6.67 27.67
N GLY A 190 -16.85 -5.74 27.74
CA GLY A 190 -15.64 -5.81 28.57
C GLY A 190 -14.47 -6.57 27.93
N LYS A 191 -14.62 -7.05 26.70
CA LYS A 191 -13.55 -7.70 25.94
C LYS A 191 -13.11 -6.84 24.77
N LEU A 192 -11.78 -6.62 24.65
CA LEU A 192 -11.18 -5.92 23.52
C LEU A 192 -11.03 -6.90 22.35
N LYS A 193 -11.53 -6.50 21.19
CA LYS A 193 -11.45 -7.30 19.95
C LYS A 193 -11.00 -6.45 18.78
N VAL A 194 -10.15 -7.06 17.94
CA VAL A 194 -9.78 -6.52 16.64
C VAL A 194 -10.73 -7.07 15.58
N HIS A 195 -11.30 -6.20 14.77
CA HIS A 195 -12.18 -6.57 13.67
C HIS A 195 -11.58 -6.12 12.36
N SER A 196 -11.40 -7.04 11.41
CA SER A 196 -10.70 -6.79 10.13
C SER A 196 -11.31 -5.64 9.32
N THR A 197 -12.63 -5.64 9.12
CA THR A 197 -13.33 -4.61 8.34
C THR A 197 -13.23 -3.24 9.01
N ILE A 198 -13.42 -3.18 10.32
CA ILE A 198 -13.34 -1.94 11.10
C ILE A 198 -11.92 -1.40 11.09
N SER A 199 -10.91 -2.27 11.22
CA SER A 199 -9.49 -1.89 11.16
C SER A 199 -9.13 -1.29 9.80
N LYS A 200 -9.61 -1.86 8.69
CA LYS A 200 -9.37 -1.31 7.35
C LYS A 200 -9.97 0.09 7.19
N LYS A 201 -11.22 0.28 7.61
CA LYS A 201 -11.88 1.59 7.58
C LYS A 201 -11.16 2.61 8.47
N ALA A 202 -10.78 2.20 9.68
CA ALA A 202 -10.09 3.07 10.64
C ALA A 202 -8.70 3.48 10.14
N ARG A 203 -7.96 2.60 9.49
CA ARG A 203 -6.67 2.93 8.86
C ARG A 203 -6.83 3.99 7.76
N GLY A 204 -7.83 3.86 6.91
CA GLY A 204 -8.14 4.89 5.91
C GLY A 204 -8.54 6.22 6.54
N ALA A 205 -9.40 6.19 7.55
CA ALA A 205 -9.77 7.38 8.32
C ALA A 205 -8.58 8.04 9.03
N MET A 206 -7.60 7.24 9.49
CA MET A 206 -6.36 7.74 10.08
C MET A 206 -5.55 8.57 9.08
N VAL A 207 -5.40 8.08 7.85
CA VAL A 207 -4.70 8.83 6.79
C VAL A 207 -5.38 10.20 6.57
N THR A 208 -6.70 10.21 6.48
CA THR A 208 -7.47 11.46 6.30
C THR A 208 -7.29 12.40 7.49
N ALA A 209 -7.37 11.90 8.71
CA ALA A 209 -7.22 12.71 9.92
C ALA A 209 -5.82 13.32 10.02
N MET A 210 -4.78 12.55 9.72
CA MET A 210 -3.40 13.04 9.72
C MET A 210 -3.19 14.12 8.65
N MET A 211 -3.72 13.93 7.47
CA MET A 211 -3.67 14.89 6.38
C MET A 211 -4.34 16.21 6.79
N LYS A 212 -5.56 16.15 7.32
CA LYS A 212 -6.32 17.34 7.72
C LYS A 212 -5.69 18.10 8.88
N ALA A 213 -5.12 17.39 9.83
CA ALA A 213 -4.42 17.97 10.97
C ALA A 213 -2.97 18.41 10.64
N GLY A 214 -2.44 18.02 9.47
CA GLY A 214 -1.06 18.31 9.07
C GLY A 214 -0.03 17.67 10.00
N ILE A 215 -0.27 16.44 10.44
CA ILE A 215 0.59 15.72 11.39
C ILE A 215 1.97 15.49 10.78
N SER A 216 3.00 16.04 11.42
CA SER A 216 4.41 15.87 11.05
C SER A 216 5.24 15.12 12.11
N GLN A 217 4.68 14.90 13.29
CA GLN A 217 5.27 14.14 14.39
C GLN A 217 4.29 13.05 14.83
N LEU A 218 4.73 11.80 14.90
CA LEU A 218 3.84 10.67 15.25
C LEU A 218 3.25 10.79 16.66
N GLU A 219 3.96 11.40 17.62
CA GLU A 219 3.43 11.65 18.96
C GLU A 219 2.11 12.42 18.94
N ASP A 220 1.90 13.31 17.96
CA ASP A 220 0.67 14.08 17.85
C ASP A 220 -0.56 13.22 17.48
N LEU A 221 -0.35 12.00 16.99
CA LEU A 221 -1.44 11.05 16.76
C LEU A 221 -2.20 10.69 18.04
N LYS A 222 -1.51 10.70 19.17
CA LYS A 222 -2.10 10.38 20.46
C LYS A 222 -3.19 11.38 20.89
N LEU A 223 -3.23 12.53 20.26
CA LEU A 223 -4.22 13.60 20.51
C LEU A 223 -5.44 13.51 19.58
N LEU A 224 -5.39 12.66 18.56
CA LEU A 224 -6.47 12.53 17.58
C LEU A 224 -7.54 11.55 18.05
N GLU A 225 -8.78 11.86 17.67
CA GLU A 225 -9.86 10.91 17.63
C GLU A 225 -10.14 10.55 16.18
N VAL A 226 -10.14 9.27 15.83
CA VAL A 226 -10.26 8.79 14.45
C VAL A 226 -11.35 7.72 14.37
N ALA A 227 -12.43 7.99 13.65
CA ALA A 227 -13.55 7.06 13.49
C ALA A 227 -14.11 6.52 14.83
N GLY A 228 -14.12 7.36 15.86
CA GLY A 228 -14.54 6.98 17.22
C GLY A 228 -13.45 6.29 18.06
N PHE A 229 -12.27 6.05 17.52
CA PHE A 229 -11.12 5.51 18.24
C PHE A 229 -10.28 6.65 18.83
N SER A 230 -9.77 6.43 20.03
CA SER A 230 -8.81 7.32 20.71
C SER A 230 -7.65 6.50 21.25
N TYR A 231 -6.50 7.17 21.39
CA TYR A 231 -5.29 6.55 21.93
C TYR A 231 -5.52 6.10 23.38
N ARG A 232 -5.01 4.93 23.71
CA ARG A 232 -5.08 4.34 25.06
C ARG A 232 -3.67 3.99 25.54
N GLU A 233 -3.09 4.84 26.35
CA GLU A 233 -1.76 4.66 26.92
C GLU A 233 -1.65 3.37 27.74
N ASP A 234 -2.69 3.04 28.51
CA ASP A 234 -2.75 1.84 29.34
C ASP A 234 -2.78 0.52 28.54
N LEU A 235 -3.09 0.58 27.25
CA LEU A 235 -3.13 -0.57 26.34
C LEU A 235 -1.97 -0.58 25.34
N SER A 236 -1.21 0.48 25.27
CA SER A 236 -0.18 0.71 24.24
C SER A 236 1.21 0.34 24.72
N GLN A 237 2.09 0.04 23.78
CA GLN A 237 3.51 -0.22 23.97
C GLN A 237 4.31 0.82 23.18
N GLU A 238 5.66 0.81 23.31
CA GLU A 238 6.53 1.77 22.64
C GLU A 238 6.31 1.88 21.13
N LYS A 239 6.10 0.74 20.45
CA LYS A 239 5.94 0.65 19.00
C LYS A 239 4.57 0.12 18.56
N GLU A 240 3.64 -0.03 19.46
CA GLU A 240 2.28 -0.50 19.18
C GLU A 240 1.26 0.32 19.98
N TRP A 241 0.49 1.13 19.28
CA TRP A 241 -0.49 2.07 19.84
C TRP A 241 -1.93 1.68 19.56
#